data_6e0a4ee7c41086d90a0a805c9dde7d5c
#
_entry.id   6e0a4ee7c41086d90a0a805c9dde7d5c
#
_cell.length_a   1.000
_cell.length_b   1.000
_cell.length_c   1.000
_cell.angle_alpha   90.00
_cell.angle_beta   90.00
_cell.angle_gamma   90.00
#
_symmetry.space_group_name_H-M   'P 1'
#
loop_
_entity.id
_entity.type
_entity.pdbx_description
1 polymer ?
#
loop_
_entity_poly.entity_id
_entity_poly.type
_entity_poly.pdbx_seq_one_letter_code
_entity_poly.pdbx_strand_id
1 'polypeptide(L)'
;TLVEKCCKITTGESNTRDQIESGIYPFYIRSATVMRSNSYIFDCEGIITIGDGQIGKVFHYVNGKFDLHQRCYLMYDFDDIDVKFFYFLFSFFFYNRVIALSAKATVDSVRRNMIAKMKINIPSTMQEQKAIANILSDMNDGIEAIEAKRDKYIAVRQGMMQQLLTGKIRLI
;
A
#
# COMPACT_ATOMS: atom_id res chain seq x y z
N THR A 1 -2.77 15.40 16.28
CA THR A 1 -1.32 15.61 16.15
C THR A 1 -0.93 15.79 14.68
N LEU A 2 0.35 16.03 14.37
CA LEU A 2 0.93 16.04 13.02
C LEU A 2 1.68 14.75 12.77
N VAL A 3 1.66 14.23 11.52
CA VAL A 3 2.37 12.99 11.16
C VAL A 3 3.86 13.07 11.49
N GLU A 4 4.52 14.19 11.23
CA GLU A 4 5.96 14.37 11.54
C GLU A 4 6.34 14.29 13.03
N LYS A 5 5.34 14.37 13.91
CA LYS A 5 5.53 14.20 15.36
C LYS A 5 5.36 12.76 15.81
N CYS A 6 4.92 11.89 14.93
CA CYS A 6 4.53 10.53 15.23
C CYS A 6 5.47 9.49 14.61
N CYS A 7 6.24 9.86 13.59
CA CYS A 7 7.13 8.95 12.88
C CYS A 7 8.22 9.69 12.13
N LYS A 8 9.25 8.97 11.74
CA LYS A 8 10.26 9.46 10.80
C LYS A 8 9.75 9.33 9.36
N ILE A 9 10.14 10.27 8.50
CA ILE A 9 9.77 10.29 7.08
C ILE A 9 11.04 10.43 6.25
N THR A 10 11.26 9.46 5.35
CA THR A 10 12.41 9.44 4.43
C THR A 10 11.97 9.01 3.02
N THR A 11 12.90 8.99 2.09
CA THR A 11 12.74 8.41 0.75
C THR A 11 13.74 7.28 0.54
N GLY A 12 13.53 6.46 -0.49
CA GLY A 12 14.52 5.50 -0.93
C GLY A 12 15.67 6.15 -1.72
N GLU A 13 16.60 5.31 -2.15
CA GLU A 13 17.78 5.70 -2.93
C GLU A 13 17.84 4.99 -4.28
N SER A 14 17.16 3.83 -4.42
CA SER A 14 17.20 2.98 -5.60
C SER A 14 16.38 3.54 -6.77
N ASN A 15 16.69 3.09 -7.97
CA ASN A 15 16.00 3.47 -9.20
C ASN A 15 15.34 2.23 -9.83
N THR A 16 14.35 2.42 -10.70
CA THR A 16 13.63 1.32 -11.38
C THR A 16 14.55 0.37 -12.15
N ARG A 17 15.69 0.84 -12.66
CA ARG A 17 16.72 0.01 -13.33
C ARG A 17 17.41 -1.00 -12.41
N ASP A 18 17.29 -0.82 -11.09
CA ASP A 18 17.93 -1.68 -10.09
C ASP A 18 17.06 -2.91 -9.78
N GLN A 19 15.92 -3.02 -10.46
CA GLN A 19 15.03 -4.17 -10.41
C GLN A 19 15.71 -5.43 -10.95
N ILE A 20 15.52 -6.54 -10.23
CA ILE A 20 15.97 -7.89 -10.63
C ILE A 20 14.78 -8.84 -10.45
N GLU A 21 14.30 -9.45 -11.54
CA GLU A 21 13.08 -10.26 -11.52
C GLU A 21 13.13 -11.42 -10.50
N SER A 22 14.30 -12.06 -10.39
CA SER A 22 14.57 -13.14 -9.43
C SER A 22 15.16 -12.67 -8.10
N GLY A 23 15.04 -11.37 -7.78
CA GLY A 23 15.59 -10.77 -6.56
C GLY A 23 15.01 -11.37 -5.29
N ILE A 24 15.78 -11.28 -4.20
CA ILE A 24 15.45 -11.87 -2.90
C ILE A 24 14.50 -10.96 -2.10
N TYR A 25 14.73 -9.64 -2.15
CA TYR A 25 14.01 -8.67 -1.33
C TYR A 25 12.90 -7.97 -2.10
N PRO A 26 11.78 -7.63 -1.45
CA PRO A 26 10.78 -6.74 -2.04
C PRO A 26 11.42 -5.39 -2.41
N PHE A 27 11.08 -4.87 -3.58
CA PHE A 27 11.48 -3.55 -4.03
C PHE A 27 10.24 -2.73 -4.35
N TYR A 28 9.99 -1.72 -3.54
CA TYR A 28 8.84 -0.83 -3.67
C TYR A 28 9.17 0.33 -4.59
N ILE A 29 8.43 0.41 -5.68
CA ILE A 29 8.55 1.44 -6.72
C ILE A 29 7.29 2.30 -6.79
N ARG A 30 7.17 3.16 -7.79
CA ARG A 30 6.04 4.07 -8.00
C ARG A 30 4.78 3.37 -8.54
N SER A 31 4.47 2.20 -8.07
CA SER A 31 3.28 1.42 -8.48
C SER A 31 2.74 0.57 -7.33
N ALA A 32 1.52 0.07 -7.51
CA ALA A 32 0.96 -0.92 -6.59
C ALA A 32 1.67 -2.28 -6.68
N THR A 33 2.31 -2.57 -7.82
CA THR A 33 3.07 -3.81 -8.01
C THR A 33 4.41 -3.70 -7.30
N VAL A 34 4.71 -4.67 -6.45
CA VAL A 34 5.98 -4.80 -5.75
C VAL A 34 6.95 -5.56 -6.65
N MET A 35 8.10 -4.98 -6.92
CA MET A 35 9.19 -5.58 -7.67
C MET A 35 10.16 -6.33 -6.75
N ARG A 36 11.27 -6.80 -7.30
CA ARG A 36 12.30 -7.52 -6.57
C ARG A 36 13.66 -6.86 -6.77
N SER A 37 14.52 -6.99 -5.75
CA SER A 37 15.93 -6.55 -5.75
C SER A 37 16.80 -7.57 -5.02
N ASN A 38 18.10 -7.60 -5.29
CA ASN A 38 19.08 -8.39 -4.53
C ASN A 38 19.67 -7.62 -3.35
N SER A 39 19.38 -6.34 -3.23
CA SER A 39 19.79 -5.49 -2.12
C SER A 39 18.58 -5.01 -1.32
N TYR A 40 18.81 -4.58 -0.10
CA TYR A 40 17.84 -3.86 0.72
C TYR A 40 18.53 -2.67 1.37
N ILE A 41 17.79 -1.59 1.57
CA ILE A 41 18.27 -0.38 2.26
C ILE A 41 17.54 -0.14 3.58
N PHE A 42 16.40 -0.81 3.79
CA PHE A 42 15.63 -0.74 5.03
C PHE A 42 15.40 -2.14 5.61
N ASP A 43 15.38 -2.21 6.95
CA ASP A 43 14.96 -3.37 7.73
C ASP A 43 14.12 -2.84 8.91
N CYS A 44 12.84 -2.59 8.65
CA CYS A 44 11.95 -1.96 9.63
C CYS A 44 10.49 -2.23 9.31
N GLU A 45 9.63 -1.91 10.26
CA GLU A 45 8.19 -1.80 10.05
C GLU A 45 7.84 -0.36 9.64
N GLY A 46 6.94 -0.22 8.64
CA GLY A 46 6.60 1.09 8.15
C GLY A 46 5.50 1.11 7.09
N ILE A 47 5.26 2.31 6.57
CA ILE A 47 4.27 2.56 5.53
C ILE A 47 4.93 3.31 4.39
N ILE A 48 4.71 2.82 3.18
CA ILE A 48 5.21 3.44 1.97
C ILE A 48 4.05 4.09 1.22
N THR A 49 4.30 5.29 0.68
CA THR A 49 3.45 5.92 -0.34
C THR A 49 4.30 6.46 -1.48
N ILE A 50 3.71 6.51 -2.68
CA ILE A 50 4.42 6.96 -3.88
C ILE A 50 4.43 8.49 -3.98
N GLY A 51 5.53 9.04 -4.50
CA GLY A 51 5.74 10.47 -4.65
C GLY A 51 5.23 11.05 -5.96
N ASP A 52 5.04 10.23 -7.00
CA ASP A 52 4.53 10.66 -8.31
C ASP A 52 3.69 9.55 -8.98
N GLY A 53 2.99 9.88 -10.06
CA GLY A 53 2.07 8.97 -10.74
C GLY A 53 0.70 8.92 -10.06
N GLN A 54 0.27 7.78 -9.56
CA GLN A 54 -1.01 7.63 -8.86
C GLN A 54 -0.95 8.13 -7.41
N ILE A 55 -0.59 9.40 -7.25
CA ILE A 55 -0.41 10.02 -5.94
C ILE A 55 -1.64 9.90 -5.04
N GLY A 56 -1.40 9.57 -3.76
CA GLY A 56 -2.46 9.39 -2.76
C GLY A 56 -3.35 8.16 -2.95
N LYS A 57 -2.98 7.22 -3.85
CA LYS A 57 -3.76 6.00 -4.12
C LYS A 57 -2.99 4.71 -3.87
N VAL A 58 -1.68 4.76 -3.80
CA VAL A 58 -0.83 3.59 -3.58
C VAL A 58 -0.17 3.69 -2.22
N PHE A 59 -0.41 2.67 -1.40
CA PHE A 59 0.13 2.53 -0.07
C PHE A 59 0.55 1.07 0.14
N HIS A 60 1.68 0.87 0.83
CA HIS A 60 2.13 -0.45 1.24
C HIS A 60 2.44 -0.42 2.74
N TYR A 61 1.93 -1.40 3.46
CA TYR A 61 2.43 -1.76 4.78
C TYR A 61 3.63 -2.69 4.58
N VAL A 62 4.72 -2.41 5.27
CA VAL A 62 5.98 -3.16 5.16
C VAL A 62 6.50 -3.56 6.53
N ASN A 63 7.11 -4.73 6.60
CA ASN A 63 7.78 -5.22 7.81
C ASN A 63 8.94 -6.12 7.40
N GLY A 64 10.17 -5.78 7.83
CA GLY A 64 11.41 -6.48 7.53
C GLY A 64 12.25 -5.80 6.46
N LYS A 65 12.98 -6.59 5.67
CA LYS A 65 13.98 -6.11 4.70
C LYS A 65 13.37 -5.81 3.35
N PHE A 66 13.58 -4.59 2.84
CA PHE A 66 13.12 -4.17 1.52
C PHE A 66 14.00 -3.08 0.92
N ASP A 67 13.90 -2.94 -0.38
CA ASP A 67 14.46 -1.83 -1.15
C ASP A 67 13.36 -0.82 -1.48
N LEU A 68 13.76 0.44 -1.69
CA LEU A 68 12.81 1.55 -1.90
C LEU A 68 13.32 2.50 -2.97
N HIS A 69 12.43 2.82 -3.90
CA HIS A 69 12.70 3.79 -4.95
C HIS A 69 12.81 5.22 -4.40
N GLN A 70 13.73 6.02 -4.93
CA GLN A 70 14.02 7.41 -4.52
C GLN A 70 12.80 8.36 -4.55
N ARG A 71 11.74 8.02 -5.28
CA ARG A 71 10.50 8.81 -5.35
C ARG A 71 9.34 8.19 -4.57
N CYS A 72 9.64 7.29 -3.64
CA CYS A 72 8.68 6.77 -2.68
C CYS A 72 9.03 7.27 -1.29
N TYR A 73 8.02 7.57 -0.50
CA TYR A 73 8.19 8.00 0.89
C TYR A 73 7.93 6.83 1.82
N LEU A 74 8.82 6.66 2.78
CA LEU A 74 8.69 5.72 3.89
C LEU A 74 8.41 6.50 5.18
N MET A 75 7.37 6.11 5.89
CA MET A 75 7.06 6.50 7.27
C MET A 75 7.39 5.32 8.16
N TYR A 76 8.27 5.49 9.14
CA TYR A 76 8.79 4.43 10.00
C TYR A 76 9.19 4.99 11.36
N ASP A 77 9.60 4.13 12.29
CA ASP A 77 10.01 4.52 13.65
C ASP A 77 8.90 5.32 14.35
N PHE A 78 7.73 4.68 14.46
CA PHE A 78 6.54 5.27 15.04
C PHE A 78 6.66 5.34 16.56
N ASP A 79 6.28 6.48 17.10
CA ASP A 79 6.26 6.73 18.54
C ASP A 79 4.81 6.68 19.05
N ASP A 80 4.53 5.69 19.93
CA ASP A 80 3.23 5.46 20.59
C ASP A 80 2.04 5.31 19.61
N ILE A 81 2.31 4.76 18.41
CA ILE A 81 1.30 4.51 17.39
C ILE A 81 1.43 3.08 16.82
N ASP A 82 0.32 2.37 16.76
CA ASP A 82 0.24 1.11 16.04
C ASP A 82 0.35 1.35 14.53
N VAL A 83 1.32 0.70 13.89
CA VAL A 83 1.66 0.96 12.47
C VAL A 83 0.54 0.51 11.54
N LYS A 84 -0.17 -0.58 11.84
CA LYS A 84 -1.31 -1.04 11.04
C LYS A 84 -2.50 -0.09 11.18
N PHE A 85 -2.78 0.40 12.39
CA PHE A 85 -3.78 1.44 12.60
C PHE A 85 -3.45 2.68 11.77
N PHE A 86 -2.19 3.13 11.82
CA PHE A 86 -1.75 4.29 11.05
C PHE A 86 -1.84 4.04 9.55
N TYR A 87 -1.56 2.84 9.06
CA TYR A 87 -1.73 2.47 7.66
C TYR A 87 -3.17 2.73 7.19
N PHE A 88 -4.17 2.25 7.92
CA PHE A 88 -5.57 2.47 7.58
C PHE A 88 -5.96 3.94 7.66
N LEU A 89 -5.57 4.62 8.73
CA LEU A 89 -5.83 6.04 8.91
C LEU A 89 -5.24 6.89 7.79
N PHE A 90 -3.96 6.67 7.50
CA PHE A 90 -3.23 7.45 6.50
C PHE A 90 -3.75 7.19 5.09
N SER A 91 -3.92 5.94 4.70
CA SER A 91 -4.41 5.57 3.37
C SER A 91 -5.82 6.12 3.10
N PHE A 92 -6.68 6.15 4.10
CA PHE A 92 -8.05 6.68 3.97
C PHE A 92 -8.09 8.20 3.79
N PHE A 93 -7.29 8.95 4.54
CA PHE A 93 -7.39 10.41 4.54
C PHE A 93 -6.41 11.10 3.59
N PHE A 94 -5.29 10.49 3.24
CA PHE A 94 -4.23 11.15 2.49
C PHE A 94 -4.63 11.53 1.07
N TYR A 95 -5.45 10.70 0.40
CA TYR A 95 -5.97 11.03 -0.93
C TYR A 95 -6.74 12.34 -0.95
N ASN A 96 -7.69 12.51 -0.02
CA ASN A 96 -8.47 13.75 0.09
C ASN A 96 -7.58 14.97 0.37
N ARG A 97 -6.54 14.80 1.18
CA ARG A 97 -5.54 15.84 1.43
C ARG A 97 -4.78 16.22 0.17
N VAL A 98 -4.34 15.25 -0.62
CA VAL A 98 -3.66 15.49 -1.90
C VAL A 98 -4.57 16.30 -2.84
N ILE A 99 -5.82 15.88 -3.01
CA ILE A 99 -6.81 16.57 -3.85
C ILE A 99 -7.04 18.01 -3.37
N ALA A 100 -7.22 18.22 -2.07
CA ALA A 100 -7.44 19.56 -1.51
C ALA A 100 -6.24 20.50 -1.72
N LEU A 101 -5.02 19.96 -1.73
CA LEU A 101 -3.80 20.72 -2.03
C LEU A 101 -3.65 20.95 -3.54
N SER A 102 -4.04 19.98 -4.37
CA SER A 102 -4.01 20.08 -5.84
C SER A 102 -5.00 21.11 -6.37
N ALA A 103 -6.16 21.29 -5.71
CA ALA A 103 -7.14 22.30 -6.10
C ALA A 103 -6.62 23.74 -5.97
N LYS A 104 -5.54 23.96 -5.22
CA LYS A 104 -4.91 25.26 -5.02
C LYS A 104 -3.66 25.49 -5.90
N ALA A 105 -3.09 24.43 -6.46
CA ALA A 105 -1.94 24.45 -7.34
C ALA A 105 -1.85 23.11 -8.08
N THR A 106 -1.32 23.08 -9.31
CA THR A 106 -1.03 21.83 -10.01
C THR A 106 -0.04 21.00 -9.20
N VAL A 107 -0.50 19.88 -8.63
CA VAL A 107 0.35 18.99 -7.84
C VAL A 107 0.62 17.74 -8.67
N ASP A 108 1.77 17.70 -9.31
CA ASP A 108 2.23 16.55 -10.10
C ASP A 108 2.98 15.52 -9.25
N SER A 109 3.33 15.89 -8.01
CA SER A 109 4.07 15.03 -7.10
C SER A 109 3.75 15.31 -5.62
N VAL A 110 3.79 14.28 -4.79
CA VAL A 110 3.76 14.41 -3.34
C VAL A 110 5.08 14.98 -2.86
N ARG A 111 5.00 15.97 -1.99
CA ARG A 111 6.15 16.54 -1.30
C ARG A 111 6.13 16.12 0.17
N ARG A 112 7.30 15.96 0.77
CA ARG A 112 7.46 15.58 2.18
C ARG A 112 6.53 16.35 3.13
N ASN A 113 6.38 17.65 2.93
CA ASN A 113 5.52 18.51 3.75
C ASN A 113 4.01 18.18 3.62
N MET A 114 3.59 17.56 2.53
CA MET A 114 2.19 17.12 2.37
C MET A 114 1.88 15.96 3.31
N ILE A 115 2.87 15.10 3.56
CA ILE A 115 2.79 14.02 4.54
C ILE A 115 3.02 14.59 5.95
N ALA A 116 4.15 15.23 6.17
CA ALA A 116 4.62 15.69 7.48
C ALA A 116 3.59 16.58 8.22
N LYS A 117 2.99 17.54 7.50
CA LYS A 117 2.00 18.48 8.06
C LYS A 117 0.55 17.98 7.99
N MET A 118 0.33 16.70 7.73
CA MET A 118 -1.01 16.12 7.83
C MET A 118 -1.43 16.04 9.30
N LYS A 119 -2.59 16.63 9.59
CA LYS A 119 -3.23 16.49 10.91
C LYS A 119 -3.97 15.16 10.99
N ILE A 120 -3.74 14.42 12.04
CA ILE A 120 -4.39 13.13 12.31
C ILE A 120 -4.95 13.10 13.73
N ASN A 121 -6.05 12.39 13.88
CA ASN A 121 -6.66 12.08 15.18
C ASN A 121 -6.33 10.63 15.51
N ILE A 122 -5.76 10.41 16.67
CA ILE A 122 -5.28 9.11 17.13
C ILE A 122 -5.98 8.80 18.44
N PRO A 123 -6.54 7.59 18.61
CA PRO A 123 -7.02 7.12 19.90
C PRO A 123 -5.92 7.21 20.96
N SER A 124 -6.30 7.56 22.18
CA SER A 124 -5.34 7.79 23.27
C SER A 124 -4.67 6.53 23.78
N THR A 125 -5.23 5.36 23.49
CA THR A 125 -4.70 4.08 23.97
C THR A 125 -4.24 3.19 22.81
N MET A 126 -3.11 2.56 22.98
CA MET A 126 -2.58 1.55 22.04
C MET A 126 -3.55 0.37 21.88
N GLN A 127 -4.29 0.04 22.94
CA GLN A 127 -5.29 -1.04 22.88
C GLN A 127 -6.41 -0.73 21.88
N GLU A 128 -6.93 0.49 21.89
CA GLU A 128 -7.96 0.92 20.95
C GLU A 128 -7.43 0.98 19.50
N GLN A 129 -6.22 1.50 19.31
CA GLN A 129 -5.57 1.52 18.00
C GLN A 129 -5.44 0.10 17.41
N LYS A 130 -4.94 -0.87 18.20
CA LYS A 130 -4.83 -2.27 17.79
C LYS A 130 -6.18 -2.91 17.53
N ALA A 131 -7.20 -2.62 18.34
CA ALA A 131 -8.54 -3.15 18.13
C ALA A 131 -9.12 -2.66 16.79
N ILE A 132 -8.97 -1.39 16.46
CA ILE A 132 -9.39 -0.82 15.17
C ILE A 132 -8.60 -1.47 14.03
N ALA A 133 -7.29 -1.58 14.15
CA ALA A 133 -6.44 -2.19 13.13
C ALA A 133 -6.83 -3.64 12.85
N ASN A 134 -7.10 -4.43 13.89
CA ASN A 134 -7.51 -5.83 13.73
C ASN A 134 -8.87 -5.95 13.01
N ILE A 135 -9.87 -5.16 13.41
CA ILE A 135 -11.19 -5.16 12.74
C ILE A 135 -11.03 -4.85 11.24
N LEU A 136 -10.26 -3.81 10.90
CA LEU A 136 -10.06 -3.42 9.50
C LEU A 136 -9.23 -4.45 8.72
N SER A 137 -8.25 -5.09 9.37
CA SER A 137 -7.48 -6.17 8.76
C SER A 137 -8.37 -7.39 8.47
N ASP A 138 -9.17 -7.84 9.44
CA ASP A 138 -10.10 -8.97 9.26
C ASP A 138 -11.12 -8.71 8.14
N MET A 139 -11.58 -7.45 8.02
CA MET A 139 -12.46 -7.06 6.91
C MET A 139 -11.74 -7.12 5.56
N ASN A 140 -10.49 -6.67 5.46
CA ASN A 140 -9.70 -6.76 4.23
C ASN A 140 -9.44 -8.22 3.84
N ASP A 141 -9.04 -9.06 4.79
CA ASP A 141 -8.84 -10.50 4.55
C ASP A 141 -10.11 -11.17 4.04
N GLY A 142 -11.27 -10.79 4.60
CA GLY A 142 -12.58 -11.23 4.15
C GLY A 142 -12.90 -10.79 2.70
N ILE A 143 -12.58 -9.55 2.35
CA ILE A 143 -12.75 -9.02 0.98
C ILE A 143 -11.87 -9.79 0.00
N GLU A 144 -10.58 -9.97 0.32
CA GLU A 144 -9.64 -10.71 -0.53
C GLU A 144 -10.09 -12.17 -0.74
N ALA A 145 -10.59 -12.85 0.29
CA ALA A 145 -11.11 -14.19 0.18
C ALA A 145 -12.34 -14.28 -0.75
N ILE A 146 -13.24 -13.28 -0.69
CA ILE A 146 -14.41 -13.22 -1.57
C ILE A 146 -13.99 -12.92 -3.01
N GLU A 147 -13.01 -12.04 -3.22
CA GLU A 147 -12.48 -11.73 -4.54
C GLU A 147 -11.79 -12.94 -5.18
N ALA A 148 -10.97 -13.66 -4.44
CA ALA A 148 -10.35 -14.91 -4.91
C ALA A 148 -11.40 -15.96 -5.29
N LYS A 149 -12.48 -16.07 -4.50
CA LYS A 149 -13.61 -16.96 -4.79
C LYS A 149 -14.34 -16.53 -6.07
N ARG A 150 -14.61 -15.24 -6.23
CA ARG A 150 -15.21 -14.67 -7.46
C ARG A 150 -14.37 -15.02 -8.69
N ASP A 151 -13.07 -14.80 -8.63
CA ASP A 151 -12.17 -15.01 -9.76
C ASP A 151 -12.09 -16.50 -10.14
N LYS A 152 -12.10 -17.40 -9.14
CA LYS A 152 -12.23 -18.85 -9.37
C LYS A 152 -13.52 -19.20 -10.13
N TYR A 153 -14.66 -18.65 -9.74
CA TYR A 153 -15.93 -18.91 -10.44
C TYR A 153 -15.94 -18.31 -11.84
N ILE A 154 -15.33 -17.16 -12.06
CA ILE A 154 -15.16 -16.59 -13.41
C ILE A 154 -14.36 -17.54 -14.29
N ALA A 155 -13.23 -18.08 -13.79
CA ALA A 155 -12.40 -19.02 -14.54
C ALA A 155 -13.16 -20.34 -14.86
N VAL A 156 -13.89 -20.89 -13.88
CA VAL A 156 -14.73 -22.07 -14.08
C VAL A 156 -15.80 -21.83 -15.15
N ARG A 157 -16.50 -20.69 -15.07
CA ARG A 157 -17.50 -20.31 -16.07
C ARG A 157 -16.90 -20.22 -17.48
N GLN A 158 -15.74 -19.58 -17.63
CA GLN A 158 -15.05 -19.50 -18.92
C GLN A 158 -14.67 -20.87 -19.48
N GLY A 159 -14.12 -21.75 -18.63
CA GLY A 159 -13.80 -23.13 -19.00
C GLY A 159 -15.03 -23.92 -19.45
N MET A 160 -16.13 -23.82 -18.70
CA MET A 160 -17.39 -24.47 -19.05
C MET A 160 -17.97 -23.94 -20.38
N MET A 161 -17.97 -22.63 -20.59
CA MET A 161 -18.41 -22.03 -21.85
C MET A 161 -17.59 -22.55 -23.02
N GLN A 162 -16.27 -22.64 -22.86
CA GLN A 162 -15.39 -23.16 -23.92
C GLN A 162 -15.71 -24.62 -24.25
N GLN A 163 -16.03 -25.45 -23.29
CA GLN A 163 -16.32 -26.87 -23.51
C GLN A 163 -17.73 -27.10 -24.05
N LEU A 164 -18.72 -26.41 -23.49
CA LEU A 164 -20.13 -26.61 -23.87
C LEU A 164 -20.47 -25.94 -25.19
N LEU A 165 -20.05 -24.68 -25.41
CA LEU A 165 -20.38 -23.95 -26.64
C LEU A 165 -19.61 -24.44 -27.89
N THR A 166 -18.45 -25.08 -27.67
CA THR A 166 -17.68 -25.72 -28.77
C THR A 166 -18.13 -27.18 -29.04
N GLY A 167 -19.06 -27.71 -28.23
CA GLY A 167 -19.54 -29.08 -28.37
C GLY A 167 -18.55 -30.16 -27.98
N LYS A 168 -17.46 -29.80 -27.23
CA LYS A 168 -16.53 -30.77 -26.68
C LYS A 168 -17.18 -31.64 -25.62
N ILE A 169 -18.09 -31.08 -24.86
CA ILE A 169 -18.97 -31.77 -23.92
C ILE A 169 -20.39 -31.49 -24.34
N ARG A 170 -21.20 -32.57 -24.46
CA ARG A 170 -22.63 -32.46 -24.74
C ARG A 170 -23.41 -32.91 -23.52
N LEU A 171 -24.50 -32.22 -23.21
CA LEU A 171 -25.37 -32.50 -22.08
C LEU A 171 -26.40 -33.57 -22.40
N ILE A 172 -26.60 -33.88 -23.68
CA ILE A 172 -27.53 -34.90 -24.19
C ILE A 172 -26.84 -35.67 -25.33
#